data_6b4c764473098e2207e1bfb583ed1230
#
_entry.id   6b4c764473098e2207e1bfb583ed1230
#
_cell.length_a   1.000
_cell.length_b   1.000
_cell.length_c   1.000
_cell.angle_alpha   90.00
_cell.angle_beta   90.00
_cell.angle_gamma   90.00
#
_symmetry.space_group_name_H-M   'P 1'
#
loop_
_entity.id
_entity.type
_entity.pdbx_description
1 polymer ?
#
loop_
_entity_poly.entity_id
_entity_poly.type
_entity_poly.pdbx_seq_one_letter_code
_entity_poly.pdbx_strand_id
1 'polypeptide(L)'
;CALPIYGNLFFKGWLNLIQSLHVYTTGEDTWGSSFQVAGVDRSKFDWTQHRLVEHLSSQWTKNRMGPHCENTKIWPYCLSAAGLGLQLYDAIFQKNTHSVYPEWVEHTKDKYYGFDSSGALEWTPIYYDPLIDHIHAAGPSNGLTIAFYMMPQDPVFAEFLYRTAVKKLGWDNINKEIKMKPE
;
A
#
# COMPACT_ATOMS: atom_id res chain seq x y z
N CYS A 1 -20.17 4.91 4.05
CA CYS A 1 -19.69 3.56 3.65
C CYS A 1 -19.36 3.59 2.18
N ALA A 2 -18.08 3.46 1.83
CA ALA A 2 -17.68 3.32 0.43
C ALA A 2 -18.12 1.94 -0.06
N LEU A 3 -18.90 1.91 -1.14
CA LEU A 3 -19.22 0.65 -1.82
C LEU A 3 -17.92 0.02 -2.34
N PRO A 4 -17.74 -1.31 -2.29
CA PRO A 4 -16.54 -2.00 -2.78
C PRO A 4 -16.15 -1.65 -4.22
N ILE A 5 -17.10 -1.12 -5.00
CA ILE A 5 -16.98 -0.86 -6.44
C ILE A 5 -16.35 0.50 -6.74
N TYR A 6 -16.54 1.54 -5.89
CA TYR A 6 -16.19 2.93 -6.20
C TYR A 6 -15.16 3.54 -5.24
N GLY A 7 -14.01 3.06 -5.16
CA GLY A 7 -12.99 3.51 -4.22
C GLY A 7 -12.70 2.42 -3.20
N ASN A 8 -12.32 2.77 -2.01
CA ASN A 8 -11.96 1.86 -0.94
C ASN A 8 -10.86 0.84 -1.33
N LEU A 9 -9.71 1.40 -1.69
CA LEU A 9 -8.49 0.62 -1.88
C LEU A 9 -8.17 -0.22 -0.64
N PHE A 10 -8.40 0.32 0.56
CA PHE A 10 -8.14 -0.39 1.81
C PHE A 10 -8.81 -1.76 1.78
N PHE A 11 -10.12 -1.81 1.56
CA PHE A 11 -10.82 -3.09 1.49
C PHE A 11 -10.30 -4.00 0.37
N LYS A 12 -10.21 -3.48 -0.86
CA LYS A 12 -9.83 -4.30 -2.04
C LYS A 12 -8.40 -4.79 -1.97
N GLY A 13 -7.48 -3.90 -1.59
CA GLY A 13 -6.06 -4.22 -1.51
C GLY A 13 -5.76 -5.24 -0.43
N TRP A 14 -6.33 -5.05 0.76
CA TRP A 14 -6.14 -5.99 1.87
C TRP A 14 -6.83 -7.32 1.63
N LEU A 15 -8.03 -7.31 1.05
CA LEU A 15 -8.72 -8.55 0.70
C LEU A 15 -7.90 -9.37 -0.28
N ASN A 16 -7.37 -8.74 -1.36
CA ASN A 16 -6.50 -9.43 -2.30
C ASN A 16 -5.21 -9.95 -1.62
N LEU A 17 -4.59 -9.15 -0.75
CA LEU A 17 -3.38 -9.59 -0.04
C LEU A 17 -3.65 -10.83 0.82
N ILE A 18 -4.75 -10.83 1.58
CA ILE A 18 -5.13 -11.96 2.42
C ILE A 18 -5.46 -13.20 1.56
N GLN A 19 -6.22 -13.03 0.48
CA GLN A 19 -6.54 -14.12 -0.44
C GLN A 19 -5.29 -14.70 -1.09
N SER A 20 -4.38 -13.84 -1.56
CA SER A 20 -3.11 -14.28 -2.15
C SER A 20 -2.21 -15.01 -1.13
N LEU A 21 -2.15 -14.54 0.11
CA LEU A 21 -1.43 -15.22 1.19
C LEU A 21 -2.05 -16.59 1.49
N HIS A 22 -3.38 -16.70 1.48
CA HIS A 22 -4.06 -17.98 1.65
C HIS A 22 -3.65 -18.97 0.56
N VAL A 23 -3.78 -18.58 -0.71
CA VAL A 23 -3.39 -19.46 -1.84
C VAL A 23 -1.90 -19.83 -1.76
N TYR A 24 -1.04 -18.87 -1.44
CA TYR A 24 0.40 -19.11 -1.31
C TYR A 24 0.73 -20.13 -0.21
N THR A 25 0.03 -20.08 0.90
CA THR A 25 0.33 -20.94 2.06
C THR A 25 -0.34 -22.31 1.99
N THR A 26 -1.49 -22.42 1.37
CA THR A 26 -2.28 -23.66 1.30
C THR A 26 -2.18 -24.38 -0.03
N GLY A 27 -1.86 -23.66 -1.11
CA GLY A 27 -1.96 -24.17 -2.49
C GLY A 27 -3.41 -24.24 -3.01
N GLU A 28 -4.41 -23.80 -2.24
CA GLU A 28 -5.82 -23.93 -2.59
C GLU A 28 -6.36 -22.64 -3.21
N ASP A 29 -6.80 -22.69 -4.47
CA ASP A 29 -7.45 -21.56 -5.16
C ASP A 29 -8.93 -21.46 -4.82
N THR A 30 -9.25 -21.38 -3.54
CA THR A 30 -10.64 -21.25 -3.05
C THR A 30 -11.29 -19.97 -3.55
N TRP A 31 -10.52 -18.90 -3.66
CA TRP A 31 -10.99 -17.55 -4.00
C TRP A 31 -11.10 -17.29 -5.52
N GLY A 32 -10.63 -18.21 -6.34
CA GLY A 32 -10.90 -18.22 -7.78
C GLY A 32 -12.37 -18.52 -8.08
N SER A 33 -13.06 -19.22 -7.18
CA SER A 33 -14.51 -19.42 -7.21
C SER A 33 -15.26 -18.18 -6.75
N SER A 34 -16.52 -18.04 -7.20
CA SER A 34 -17.36 -16.89 -6.84
C SER A 34 -17.70 -16.87 -5.35
N PHE A 35 -17.52 -15.72 -4.72
CA PHE A 35 -17.96 -15.45 -3.37
C PHE A 35 -18.83 -14.18 -3.33
N GLN A 36 -19.71 -14.11 -2.36
CA GLN A 36 -20.67 -13.01 -2.24
C GLN A 36 -20.22 -11.97 -1.21
N VAL A 37 -20.24 -10.72 -1.61
CA VAL A 37 -20.05 -9.57 -0.72
C VAL A 37 -21.38 -8.87 -0.53
N ALA A 38 -21.83 -8.72 0.72
CA ALA A 38 -23.05 -8.01 1.05
C ALA A 38 -22.81 -6.51 1.18
N GLY A 39 -23.61 -5.70 0.50
CA GLY A 39 -23.65 -4.25 0.65
C GLY A 39 -24.57 -3.80 1.79
N VAL A 40 -24.47 -2.50 2.13
CA VAL A 40 -25.22 -1.88 3.26
C VAL A 40 -26.74 -1.92 3.06
N ASP A 41 -27.20 -1.85 1.83
CA ASP A 41 -28.61 -1.81 1.41
C ASP A 41 -29.16 -3.20 1.05
N ARG A 42 -28.56 -4.26 1.56
CA ARG A 42 -28.81 -5.66 1.19
C ARG A 42 -28.46 -6.02 -0.25
N SER A 43 -27.81 -5.13 -0.98
CA SER A 43 -27.23 -5.47 -2.29
C SER A 43 -26.20 -6.61 -2.11
N LYS A 44 -26.09 -7.43 -3.13
CA LYS A 44 -25.14 -8.55 -3.17
C LYS A 44 -24.27 -8.44 -4.41
N PHE A 45 -23.00 -8.62 -4.21
CA PHE A 45 -22.00 -8.56 -5.28
C PHE A 45 -21.26 -9.88 -5.34
N ASP A 46 -21.28 -10.51 -6.51
CA ASP A 46 -20.52 -11.73 -6.76
C ASP A 46 -19.13 -11.38 -7.29
N TRP A 47 -18.13 -11.75 -6.53
CA TRP A 47 -16.73 -11.52 -6.83
C TRP A 47 -15.95 -12.82 -6.92
N THR A 48 -14.82 -12.76 -7.62
CA THR A 48 -13.72 -13.71 -7.50
C THR A 48 -12.45 -12.93 -7.23
N GLN A 49 -11.41 -13.56 -6.71
CA GLN A 49 -10.11 -12.91 -6.55
C GLN A 49 -9.61 -12.34 -7.89
N HIS A 50 -9.76 -13.08 -8.97
CA HIS A 50 -9.33 -12.65 -10.30
C HIS A 50 -10.01 -11.34 -10.73
N ARG A 51 -11.34 -11.26 -10.60
CA ARG A 51 -12.09 -10.02 -10.89
C ARG A 51 -11.70 -8.86 -9.98
N LEU A 52 -11.43 -9.13 -8.70
CA LEU A 52 -10.98 -8.13 -7.74
C LEU A 52 -9.63 -7.55 -8.17
N VAL A 53 -8.68 -8.39 -8.55
CA VAL A 53 -7.34 -7.99 -9.00
C VAL A 53 -7.39 -7.20 -10.31
N GLU A 54 -8.14 -7.68 -11.30
CA GLU A 54 -8.34 -6.96 -12.56
C GLU A 54 -8.93 -5.57 -12.33
N HIS A 55 -9.93 -5.47 -11.47
CA HIS A 55 -10.56 -4.20 -11.13
C HIS A 55 -9.57 -3.25 -10.43
N LEU A 56 -8.81 -3.75 -9.44
CA LEU A 56 -7.81 -2.98 -8.70
C LEU A 56 -6.70 -2.47 -9.62
N SER A 57 -6.10 -3.35 -10.42
CA SER A 57 -5.04 -3.02 -11.38
C SER A 57 -5.54 -2.01 -12.43
N SER A 58 -6.74 -2.21 -12.99
CA SER A 58 -7.34 -1.26 -13.94
C SER A 58 -7.60 0.12 -13.33
N GLN A 59 -8.05 0.19 -12.08
CA GLN A 59 -8.22 1.48 -11.39
C GLN A 59 -6.87 2.19 -11.20
N TRP A 60 -5.84 1.44 -10.85
CA TRP A 60 -4.50 1.99 -10.63
C TRP A 60 -3.87 2.50 -11.93
N THR A 61 -3.96 1.73 -13.00
CA THR A 61 -3.48 2.15 -14.34
C THR A 61 -4.10 3.48 -14.79
N LYS A 62 -5.37 3.72 -14.46
CA LYS A 62 -6.08 4.96 -14.83
C LYS A 62 -5.68 6.16 -13.97
N ASN A 63 -5.11 5.94 -12.80
CA ASN A 63 -4.71 6.98 -11.88
C ASN A 63 -3.31 6.73 -11.34
N ARG A 64 -2.31 7.42 -11.91
CA ARG A 64 -0.91 7.29 -11.49
C ARG A 64 -0.65 7.63 -10.02
N MET A 65 -1.50 8.42 -9.41
CA MET A 65 -1.44 8.72 -7.97
C MET A 65 -1.87 7.53 -7.11
N GLY A 66 -2.43 6.50 -7.74
CA GLY A 66 -3.03 5.34 -7.09
C GLY A 66 -4.53 5.50 -6.84
N PRO A 67 -5.24 4.38 -6.66
CA PRO A 67 -6.65 4.41 -6.30
C PRO A 67 -6.86 5.01 -4.91
N HIS A 68 -7.98 5.71 -4.76
CA HIS A 68 -8.37 6.28 -3.48
C HIS A 68 -8.65 5.18 -2.44
N CYS A 69 -8.15 5.39 -1.23
CA CYS A 69 -8.40 4.50 -0.10
C CYS A 69 -9.76 4.82 0.51
N GLU A 70 -9.80 5.73 1.44
CA GLU A 70 -11.01 6.17 2.13
C GLU A 70 -11.25 7.65 1.88
N ASN A 71 -12.51 8.02 1.74
CA ASN A 71 -12.92 9.43 1.64
C ASN A 71 -12.05 10.26 0.67
N THR A 72 -11.76 9.69 -0.52
CA THR A 72 -10.97 10.34 -1.57
C THR A 72 -9.47 10.51 -1.30
N LYS A 73 -8.95 10.01 -0.20
CA LYS A 73 -7.53 10.15 0.16
C LYS A 73 -6.69 9.02 -0.43
N ILE A 74 -5.44 9.33 -0.74
CA ILE A 74 -4.44 8.38 -1.26
C ILE A 74 -3.42 8.11 -0.16
N TRP A 75 -3.39 6.87 0.32
CA TRP A 75 -2.56 6.43 1.42
C TRP A 75 -1.41 5.55 0.94
N PRO A 76 -0.16 6.02 0.98
CA PRO A 76 1.00 5.22 0.55
C PRO A 76 1.13 3.89 1.29
N TYR A 77 0.77 3.85 2.56
CA TYR A 77 0.69 2.63 3.34
C TYR A 77 -0.26 1.59 2.72
N CYS A 78 -1.49 2.00 2.41
CA CYS A 78 -2.49 1.12 1.80
C CYS A 78 -2.10 0.69 0.39
N LEU A 79 -1.47 1.59 -0.38
CA LEU A 79 -0.98 1.29 -1.73
C LEU A 79 0.17 0.29 -1.69
N SER A 80 1.08 0.42 -0.73
CA SER A 80 2.17 -0.55 -0.55
C SER A 80 1.65 -1.94 -0.17
N ALA A 81 0.63 -2.03 0.69
CA ALA A 81 -0.02 -3.29 1.01
C ALA A 81 -0.78 -3.89 -0.19
N ALA A 82 -1.49 -3.05 -0.96
CA ALA A 82 -2.19 -3.48 -2.15
C ALA A 82 -1.23 -3.95 -3.26
N GLY A 83 -0.11 -3.22 -3.45
CA GLY A 83 0.95 -3.62 -4.37
C GLY A 83 1.54 -4.98 -4.02
N LEU A 84 1.84 -5.23 -2.73
CA LEU A 84 2.32 -6.53 -2.28
C LEU A 84 1.31 -7.64 -2.58
N GLY A 85 0.02 -7.37 -2.43
CA GLY A 85 -1.03 -8.31 -2.82
C GLY A 85 -1.04 -8.62 -4.32
N LEU A 86 -0.79 -7.61 -5.18
CA LEU A 86 -0.67 -7.80 -6.63
C LEU A 86 0.59 -8.59 -6.99
N GLN A 87 1.73 -8.28 -6.36
CA GLN A 87 2.99 -9.01 -6.58
C GLN A 87 2.84 -10.49 -6.24
N LEU A 88 2.24 -10.80 -5.10
CA LEU A 88 2.03 -12.18 -4.67
C LEU A 88 1.04 -12.91 -5.59
N TYR A 89 -0.04 -12.23 -6.01
CA TYR A 89 -0.98 -12.76 -6.98
C TYR A 89 -0.30 -13.09 -8.31
N ASP A 90 0.54 -12.19 -8.82
CA ASP A 90 1.27 -12.41 -10.08
C ASP A 90 2.23 -13.60 -9.98
N ALA A 91 2.91 -13.74 -8.85
CA ALA A 91 3.81 -14.88 -8.60
C ALA A 91 3.07 -16.22 -8.59
N ILE A 92 1.84 -16.26 -8.05
CA ILE A 92 1.00 -17.45 -7.97
C ILE A 92 0.40 -17.80 -9.35
N PHE A 93 -0.20 -16.80 -10.00
CA PHE A 93 -1.03 -17.01 -11.20
C PHE A 93 -0.34 -16.64 -12.52
N GLN A 94 0.97 -16.30 -12.47
CA GLN A 94 1.78 -15.91 -13.64
C GLN A 94 1.15 -14.75 -14.42
N LYS A 95 0.74 -13.70 -13.69
CA LYS A 95 0.17 -12.46 -14.23
C LYS A 95 1.18 -11.30 -14.18
N ASN A 96 0.77 -10.11 -14.61
CA ASN A 96 1.58 -8.90 -14.59
C ASN A 96 0.75 -7.70 -14.10
N THR A 97 -0.02 -7.88 -13.07
CA THR A 97 -0.88 -6.82 -12.50
C THR A 97 -0.12 -5.87 -11.60
N HIS A 98 0.99 -6.32 -11.03
CA HIS A 98 1.88 -5.55 -10.16
C HIS A 98 2.66 -4.46 -10.90
N SER A 99 2.73 -4.47 -12.24
CA SER A 99 3.47 -3.47 -13.03
C SER A 99 3.07 -2.01 -12.73
N VAL A 100 1.87 -1.78 -12.23
CA VAL A 100 1.37 -0.46 -11.78
C VAL A 100 2.12 0.08 -10.55
N TYR A 101 2.70 -0.78 -9.72
CA TYR A 101 3.33 -0.38 -8.46
C TYR A 101 4.68 0.32 -8.64
N PRO A 102 5.65 -0.20 -9.41
CA PRO A 102 6.89 0.50 -9.70
C PRO A 102 6.68 1.90 -10.29
N GLU A 103 5.73 2.04 -11.22
CA GLU A 103 5.38 3.34 -11.80
C GLU A 103 4.83 4.31 -10.75
N TRP A 104 4.02 3.82 -9.83
CA TRP A 104 3.50 4.61 -8.72
C TRP A 104 4.62 5.03 -7.77
N VAL A 105 5.54 4.14 -7.40
CA VAL A 105 6.68 4.45 -6.52
C VAL A 105 7.52 5.57 -7.12
N GLU A 106 7.90 5.48 -8.40
CA GLU A 106 8.67 6.53 -9.07
C GLU A 106 7.92 7.87 -9.09
N HIS A 107 6.62 7.84 -9.36
CA HIS A 107 5.81 9.06 -9.35
C HIS A 107 5.73 9.72 -7.96
N THR A 108 5.77 8.92 -6.89
CA THR A 108 5.55 9.42 -5.52
C THR A 108 6.83 9.79 -4.79
N LYS A 109 7.99 9.24 -5.16
CA LYS A 109 9.28 9.54 -4.53
C LYS A 109 9.56 11.04 -4.46
N ASP A 110 9.33 11.76 -5.53
CA ASP A 110 9.60 13.19 -5.62
C ASP A 110 8.49 14.08 -5.06
N LYS A 111 7.28 13.54 -4.91
CA LYS A 111 6.09 14.34 -4.56
C LYS A 111 5.63 14.17 -3.13
N TYR A 112 5.79 12.96 -2.57
CA TYR A 112 5.15 12.60 -1.32
C TYR A 112 6.12 12.53 -0.14
N TYR A 113 7.41 12.69 -0.38
CA TYR A 113 8.44 12.65 0.65
C TYR A 113 9.19 13.97 0.70
N GLY A 114 9.41 14.50 1.90
CA GLY A 114 10.19 15.71 2.09
C GLY A 114 11.62 15.40 2.44
N PHE A 115 12.53 16.07 1.75
CA PHE A 115 13.96 15.97 1.98
C PHE A 115 14.51 17.33 2.37
N ASP A 116 15.47 17.35 3.30
CA ASP A 116 16.20 18.55 3.62
C ASP A 116 17.29 18.87 2.56
N SER A 117 17.99 19.99 2.74
CA SER A 117 19.03 20.42 1.82
C SER A 117 20.23 19.46 1.72
N SER A 118 20.38 18.53 2.66
CA SER A 118 21.41 17.48 2.63
C SER A 118 20.94 16.20 1.93
N GLY A 119 19.66 16.13 1.51
CA GLY A 119 19.03 14.93 0.97
C GLY A 119 18.57 13.93 2.03
N ALA A 120 18.57 14.32 3.30
CA ALA A 120 18.02 13.48 4.36
C ALA A 120 16.49 13.61 4.44
N LEU A 121 15.83 12.48 4.69
CA LEU A 121 14.37 12.45 4.80
C LEU A 121 13.91 13.23 6.04
N GLU A 122 13.10 14.25 5.83
CA GLU A 122 12.56 15.12 6.85
C GLU A 122 11.16 14.68 7.30
N TRP A 123 10.32 14.31 6.34
CA TRP A 123 8.97 13.82 6.60
C TRP A 123 8.52 12.77 5.57
N THR A 124 7.54 11.98 5.96
CA THR A 124 6.90 10.97 5.13
C THR A 124 5.40 11.23 5.04
N PRO A 125 4.73 10.83 3.95
CA PRO A 125 3.30 11.03 3.79
C PRO A 125 2.50 10.08 4.68
N ILE A 126 1.51 10.61 5.38
CA ILE A 126 0.41 9.83 5.93
C ILE A 126 -0.57 9.55 4.78
N TYR A 127 -1.06 10.61 4.15
CA TYR A 127 -1.91 10.54 2.95
C TYR A 127 -1.79 11.83 2.13
N TYR A 128 -2.11 11.70 0.86
CA TYR A 128 -2.32 12.83 -0.05
C TYR A 128 -3.81 13.07 -0.25
N ASP A 129 -4.21 14.32 -0.16
CA ASP A 129 -5.57 14.78 -0.44
C ASP A 129 -5.64 15.45 -1.82
N PRO A 130 -6.12 14.75 -2.87
CA PRO A 130 -6.17 15.32 -4.21
C PRO A 130 -7.22 16.42 -4.38
N LEU A 131 -8.18 16.58 -3.45
CA LEU A 131 -9.21 17.62 -3.56
C LEU A 131 -8.66 19.00 -3.24
N ILE A 132 -7.61 19.08 -2.43
CA ILE A 132 -6.98 20.33 -2.01
C ILE A 132 -5.49 20.37 -2.36
N ASP A 133 -5.01 19.38 -3.10
CA ASP A 133 -3.60 19.22 -3.48
C ASP A 133 -2.65 19.35 -2.28
N HIS A 134 -2.92 18.59 -1.23
CA HIS A 134 -2.17 18.70 0.02
C HIS A 134 -1.69 17.34 0.54
N ILE A 135 -0.45 17.30 1.03
CA ILE A 135 0.15 16.13 1.65
C ILE A 135 0.06 16.31 3.18
N HIS A 136 -0.66 15.41 3.82
CA HIS A 136 -0.62 15.27 5.25
C HIS A 136 0.58 14.40 5.62
N ALA A 137 1.55 15.02 6.24
CA ALA A 137 2.85 14.42 6.55
C ALA A 137 2.99 14.08 8.03
N ALA A 138 3.87 13.15 8.32
CA ALA A 138 4.40 12.85 9.65
C ALA A 138 5.92 12.82 9.59
N GLY A 139 6.56 12.73 10.75
CA GLY A 139 8.00 12.55 10.83
C GLY A 139 8.47 11.25 10.17
N PRO A 140 9.80 11.10 10.01
CA PRO A 140 10.40 9.96 9.31
C PRO A 140 10.04 8.58 9.89
N SER A 141 9.67 8.50 11.17
CA SER A 141 9.25 7.25 11.83
C SER A 141 8.03 6.59 11.18
N ASN A 142 7.12 7.39 10.61
CA ASN A 142 5.98 6.88 9.85
C ASN A 142 6.41 6.08 8.60
N GLY A 143 7.61 6.29 8.10
CA GLY A 143 8.20 5.52 7.01
C GLY A 143 8.31 4.01 7.29
N LEU A 144 8.35 3.58 8.57
CA LEU A 144 8.38 2.17 8.93
C LEU A 144 7.15 1.40 8.45
N THR A 145 5.98 2.01 8.53
CA THR A 145 4.73 1.38 8.10
C THR A 145 4.68 1.15 6.60
N ILE A 146 5.22 2.11 5.84
CA ILE A 146 5.34 2.03 4.38
C ILE A 146 6.41 0.99 4.00
N ALA A 147 7.59 1.09 4.62
CA ALA A 147 8.72 0.22 4.35
C ALA A 147 8.40 -1.26 4.55
N PHE A 148 7.59 -1.60 5.53
CA PHE A 148 7.20 -2.98 5.82
C PHE A 148 6.56 -3.68 4.60
N TYR A 149 5.58 -3.04 3.96
CA TYR A 149 4.93 -3.62 2.78
C TYR A 149 5.70 -3.36 1.48
N MET A 150 6.53 -2.33 1.45
CA MET A 150 7.34 -1.97 0.30
C MET A 150 8.56 -2.89 0.13
N MET A 151 9.10 -3.43 1.22
CA MET A 151 10.36 -4.19 1.22
C MET A 151 10.46 -5.28 0.15
N PRO A 152 9.44 -6.12 -0.10
CA PRO A 152 9.51 -7.13 -1.16
C PRO A 152 9.39 -6.55 -2.58
N GLN A 153 8.96 -5.30 -2.74
CA GLN A 153 8.59 -4.69 -4.01
C GLN A 153 9.65 -3.67 -4.51
N ASP A 154 10.19 -2.88 -3.60
CA ASP A 154 11.32 -1.95 -3.81
C ASP A 154 12.21 -1.97 -2.57
N PRO A 155 13.11 -2.97 -2.44
CA PRO A 155 13.95 -3.13 -1.26
C PRO A 155 14.90 -1.94 -1.03
N VAL A 156 15.33 -1.26 -2.09
CA VAL A 156 16.26 -0.13 -1.98
C VAL A 156 15.60 1.06 -1.30
N PHE A 157 14.42 1.44 -1.75
CA PHE A 157 13.72 2.57 -1.15
C PHE A 157 13.12 2.22 0.22
N ALA A 158 12.64 1.00 0.40
CA ALA A 158 12.17 0.52 1.70
C ALA A 158 13.30 0.50 2.75
N GLU A 159 14.50 0.05 2.38
CA GLU A 159 15.66 0.08 3.27
C GLU A 159 16.04 1.53 3.63
N PHE A 160 15.99 2.45 2.67
CA PHE A 160 16.22 3.87 2.93
C PHE A 160 15.23 4.43 3.95
N LEU A 161 13.93 4.19 3.78
CA LEU A 161 12.89 4.61 4.73
C LEU A 161 13.12 4.00 6.12
N TYR A 162 13.39 2.70 6.17
CA TYR A 162 13.67 1.99 7.42
C TYR A 162 14.88 2.58 8.16
N ARG A 163 16.03 2.71 7.49
CA ARG A 163 17.26 3.22 8.11
C ARG A 163 17.08 4.65 8.62
N THR A 164 16.37 5.48 7.87
CA THR A 164 16.09 6.87 8.26
C THR A 164 15.20 6.92 9.50
N ALA A 165 14.13 6.14 9.52
CA ALA A 165 13.22 6.05 10.66
C ALA A 165 13.94 5.53 11.92
N VAL A 166 14.70 4.47 11.80
CA VAL A 166 15.47 3.88 12.90
C VAL A 166 16.48 4.87 13.48
N LYS A 167 17.19 5.60 12.60
CA LYS A 167 18.12 6.66 13.03
C LYS A 167 17.41 7.77 13.79
N LYS A 168 16.24 8.20 13.28
CA LYS A 168 15.44 9.26 13.91
C LYS A 168 14.87 8.84 15.25
N LEU A 169 14.42 7.60 15.37
CA LEU A 169 13.92 7.02 16.61
C LEU A 169 15.02 6.76 17.65
N GLY A 170 16.30 6.90 17.28
CA GLY A 170 17.41 6.70 18.20
C GLY A 170 17.58 5.24 18.62
N TRP A 171 17.50 4.32 17.66
CA TRP A 171 17.78 2.90 17.94
C TRP A 171 19.16 2.70 18.56
N ASP A 172 19.20 2.12 19.72
CA ASP A 172 20.42 1.74 20.42
C ASP A 172 20.74 0.25 20.16
N ASN A 173 21.77 0.02 19.34
CA ASN A 173 22.21 -1.34 19.02
C ASN A 173 22.83 -2.09 20.22
N ILE A 174 23.33 -1.38 21.23
CA ILE A 174 23.97 -1.97 22.41
C ILE A 174 22.90 -2.52 23.35
N ASN A 175 21.94 -1.66 23.70
CA ASN A 175 20.90 -2.02 24.67
C ASN A 175 19.65 -2.67 23.99
N LYS A 176 19.57 -2.66 22.66
CA LYS A 176 18.41 -3.14 21.90
C LYS A 176 17.13 -2.35 22.24
N GLU A 177 17.28 -1.08 22.52
CA GLU A 177 16.20 -0.18 22.92
C GLU A 177 15.93 0.88 21.87
N ILE A 178 14.67 1.27 21.75
CA ILE A 178 14.24 2.48 21.03
C ILE A 178 13.85 3.49 22.09
N LYS A 179 14.57 4.61 22.15
CA LYS A 179 14.16 5.75 22.97
C LYS A 179 13.20 6.62 22.16
N MET A 180 11.91 6.36 22.30
CA MET A 180 10.88 7.17 21.66
C MET A 180 10.98 8.61 22.18
N LYS A 181 11.33 9.54 21.31
CA LYS A 181 11.16 10.96 21.56
C LYS A 181 9.86 11.40 20.92
N PRO A 182 9.07 12.28 21.55
CA PRO A 182 7.94 12.92 20.88
C PRO A 182 8.45 13.66 19.63
N GLU A 183 7.79 13.44 18.51
CA GLU A 183 8.00 14.20 17.26
C GLU A 183 7.17 15.49 17.29
#